data_ad0530a9c62c6a2ec2700b09f2036d50
#
_entry.id   ad0530a9c62c6a2ec2700b09f2036d50
#
_cell.length_a   1.000
_cell.length_b   1.000
_cell.length_c   1.000
_cell.angle_alpha   90.00
_cell.angle_beta   90.00
_cell.angle_gamma   90.00
#
_symmetry.space_group_name_H-M   'P 1'
#
loop_
_entity.id
_entity.type
_entity.pdbx_description
1 polymer ?
#
loop_
_entity_poly.entity_id
_entity_poly.type
_entity_poly.pdbx_seq_one_letter_code
_entity_poly.pdbx_strand_id
1 'polypeptide(L)'
;QTCALPILIDPDPRYVPRLLGPMLFHPEVHLVKAYYRRPLRVFKQGEDPTGGGRVTELVARPILAALRPSLRAILQPLGGEYAGTREFLASVPFAAGYGVEIGLLIDTYDLYGLSGIGQVNLGVRTHRNRPIIELGVMSRQIVGTLMRRCGIEDSGAGLTQFTAEPDGTFTPHTTDLYLEDRPPMNTIRGDDATAEEMAS
;
A
#
# COMPACT_ATOMS: atom_id res chain seq x y z
N GLN A 1 10.62 -15.69 -10.88
CA GLN A 1 10.06 -15.28 -9.58
C GLN A 1 10.62 -13.89 -9.26
N THR A 2 9.75 -12.92 -9.10
CA THR A 2 10.21 -11.54 -8.90
C THR A 2 9.60 -11.01 -7.62
N CYS A 3 10.45 -10.58 -6.73
CA CYS A 3 10.10 -9.89 -5.51
C CYS A 3 10.21 -8.39 -5.77
N ALA A 4 9.16 -7.62 -5.50
CA ALA A 4 9.26 -6.17 -5.38
C ALA A 4 9.50 -5.85 -3.92
N LEU A 5 10.71 -5.39 -3.59
CA LEU A 5 11.06 -4.96 -2.24
C LEU A 5 10.98 -3.43 -2.17
N PRO A 6 10.23 -2.87 -1.23
CA PRO A 6 10.31 -1.45 -0.93
C PRO A 6 11.67 -1.09 -0.36
N ILE A 7 12.04 0.17 -0.44
CA ILE A 7 13.28 0.69 0.17
C ILE A 7 13.20 0.49 1.68
N LEU A 8 13.99 -0.42 2.21
CA LEU A 8 14.09 -0.71 3.63
C LEU A 8 15.10 0.26 4.28
N ILE A 9 14.67 0.97 5.32
CA ILE A 9 15.54 1.88 6.08
C ILE A 9 16.54 1.09 6.93
N ASP A 10 16.15 -0.13 7.34
CA ASP A 10 16.97 -1.04 8.13
C ASP A 10 16.69 -2.49 7.67
N PRO A 11 17.36 -2.96 6.61
CA PRO A 11 17.10 -4.27 6.03
C PRO A 11 17.65 -5.38 6.91
N ASP A 12 16.77 -6.15 7.54
CA ASP A 12 17.14 -7.42 8.17
C ASP A 12 17.23 -8.51 7.08
N PRO A 13 18.35 -9.25 6.98
CA PRO A 13 18.54 -10.30 5.97
C PRO A 13 17.46 -11.40 6.05
N ARG A 14 16.76 -11.53 7.17
CA ARG A 14 15.65 -12.48 7.35
C ARG A 14 14.36 -12.05 6.67
N TYR A 15 14.22 -10.80 6.23
CA TYR A 15 12.97 -10.30 5.63
C TYR A 15 12.66 -10.99 4.31
N VAL A 16 13.66 -11.12 3.43
CA VAL A 16 13.47 -11.76 2.13
C VAL A 16 13.03 -13.22 2.26
N PRO A 17 13.73 -14.09 3.00
CA PRO A 17 13.28 -15.47 3.20
C PRO A 17 11.88 -15.57 3.82
N ARG A 18 11.54 -14.71 4.78
CA ARG A 18 10.21 -14.70 5.41
C ARG A 18 9.10 -14.32 4.44
N LEU A 19 9.34 -13.32 3.58
CA LEU A 19 8.37 -12.90 2.58
C LEU A 19 8.19 -13.96 1.46
N LEU A 20 9.26 -14.62 1.06
CA LEU A 20 9.21 -15.63 0.00
C LEU A 20 8.70 -16.99 0.48
N GLY A 21 8.96 -17.33 1.75
CA GLY A 21 8.62 -18.65 2.30
C GLY A 21 7.18 -19.09 2.03
N PRO A 22 6.14 -18.31 2.37
CA PRO A 22 4.77 -18.72 2.12
C PRO A 22 4.50 -19.08 0.66
N MET A 23 4.98 -18.30 -0.30
CA MET A 23 4.77 -18.59 -1.73
C MET A 23 5.52 -19.84 -2.24
N LEU A 24 6.62 -20.22 -1.57
CA LEU A 24 7.38 -21.41 -1.94
C LEU A 24 6.73 -22.71 -1.45
N PHE A 25 6.04 -22.65 -0.32
CA PHE A 25 5.40 -23.82 0.31
C PHE A 25 3.89 -23.90 0.08
N HIS A 26 3.26 -22.79 -0.35
CA HIS A 26 1.83 -22.65 -0.58
C HIS A 26 1.59 -22.06 -1.97
N PRO A 27 1.43 -22.89 -3.00
CA PRO A 27 1.29 -22.45 -4.40
C PRO A 27 0.04 -21.59 -4.66
N GLU A 28 -0.95 -21.66 -3.76
CA GLU A 28 -2.15 -20.85 -3.79
C GLU A 28 -1.90 -19.39 -3.36
N VAL A 29 -0.75 -19.08 -2.71
CA VAL A 29 -0.42 -17.74 -2.22
C VAL A 29 0.24 -16.92 -3.33
N HIS A 30 -0.39 -15.83 -3.71
CA HIS A 30 0.08 -14.92 -4.76
C HIS A 30 0.61 -13.59 -4.23
N LEU A 31 0.19 -13.16 -3.02
CA LEU A 31 0.69 -11.99 -2.33
C LEU A 31 0.98 -12.31 -0.87
N VAL A 32 2.18 -11.98 -0.39
CA VAL A 32 2.56 -12.07 1.02
C VAL A 32 2.72 -10.67 1.58
N LYS A 33 1.94 -10.34 2.60
CA LYS A 33 2.01 -9.06 3.33
C LYS A 33 2.77 -9.24 4.62
N ALA A 34 3.73 -8.37 4.88
CA ALA A 34 4.37 -8.33 6.19
C ALA A 34 3.51 -7.59 7.21
N TYR A 35 3.65 -8.02 8.47
CA TYR A 35 3.20 -7.24 9.62
C TYR A 35 4.29 -7.19 10.69
N TYR A 36 4.29 -6.14 11.49
CA TYR A 36 5.27 -5.90 12.54
C TYR A 36 4.74 -4.87 13.54
N ARG A 37 5.30 -4.83 14.74
CA ARG A 37 4.98 -3.79 15.71
C ARG A 37 5.66 -2.48 15.32
N ARG A 38 4.93 -1.38 15.42
CA ARG A 38 5.38 0.00 15.15
C ARG A 38 5.28 0.84 16.42
N PRO A 39 6.27 0.80 17.30
CA PRO A 39 6.26 1.68 18.46
C PRO A 39 6.33 3.15 18.03
N LEU A 40 5.51 4.00 18.64
CA LEU A 40 5.50 5.44 18.44
C LEU A 40 6.34 6.09 19.55
N ARG A 41 7.38 6.83 19.18
CA ARG A 41 8.08 7.69 20.13
C ARG A 41 7.26 8.94 20.40
N VAL A 42 6.71 9.06 21.61
CA VAL A 42 5.99 10.25 22.07
C VAL A 42 6.96 11.13 22.84
N PHE A 43 7.16 12.36 22.36
CA PHE A 43 8.03 13.34 23.04
C PHE A 43 7.54 13.52 24.50
N LYS A 44 8.44 13.30 25.48
CA LYS A 44 8.21 13.41 26.94
C LYS A 44 7.44 12.26 27.63
N GLN A 45 6.86 11.30 26.93
CA GLN A 45 6.09 10.20 27.56
C GLN A 45 6.66 8.80 27.32
N GLY A 46 7.80 8.67 26.61
CA GLY A 46 8.38 7.37 26.28
C GLY A 46 7.85 6.78 24.97
N GLU A 47 7.94 5.47 24.82
CA GLU A 47 7.42 4.76 23.65
C GLU A 47 5.99 4.29 23.89
N ASP A 48 5.06 4.67 23.01
CA ASP A 48 3.78 3.98 22.88
C ASP A 48 3.97 2.77 21.97
N PRO A 49 3.90 1.54 22.49
CA PRO A 49 4.14 0.33 21.70
C PRO A 49 3.10 0.09 20.60
N THR A 50 1.96 0.80 20.66
CA THR A 50 0.81 0.61 19.76
C THR A 50 0.48 1.83 18.91
N GLY A 51 1.12 2.97 19.13
CA GLY A 51 0.76 4.27 18.52
C GLY A 51 1.10 4.43 17.03
N GLY A 52 1.78 3.46 16.40
CA GLY A 52 2.11 3.49 14.98
C GLY A 52 0.95 3.04 14.08
N GLY A 53 1.00 3.43 12.79
CA GLY A 53 0.00 2.99 11.81
C GLY A 53 -1.31 3.77 11.82
N ARG A 54 -1.27 5.05 12.18
CA ARG A 54 -2.46 5.92 12.30
C ARG A 54 -3.38 5.87 11.06
N VAL A 55 -2.84 5.92 9.85
CA VAL A 55 -3.66 5.81 8.63
C VAL A 55 -4.27 4.41 8.49
N THR A 56 -3.55 3.38 8.90
CA THR A 56 -4.11 2.01 8.93
C THR A 56 -5.34 1.95 9.84
N GLU A 57 -5.23 2.42 11.07
CA GLU A 57 -6.29 2.31 12.06
C GLU A 57 -7.45 3.29 11.83
N LEU A 58 -7.16 4.52 11.38
CA LEU A 58 -8.17 5.58 11.24
C LEU A 58 -8.81 5.64 9.84
N VAL A 59 -8.19 5.06 8.81
CA VAL A 59 -8.68 5.13 7.44
C VAL A 59 -8.85 3.75 6.84
N ALA A 60 -7.77 2.96 6.68
CA ALA A 60 -7.86 1.72 5.93
C ALA A 60 -8.77 0.69 6.60
N ARG A 61 -8.64 0.45 7.89
CA ARG A 61 -9.48 -0.53 8.61
C ARG A 61 -10.97 -0.18 8.59
N PRO A 62 -11.40 1.06 8.95
CA PRO A 62 -12.81 1.43 8.88
C PRO A 62 -13.41 1.26 7.49
N ILE A 63 -12.70 1.70 6.45
CA ILE A 63 -13.20 1.60 5.07
C ILE A 63 -13.22 0.15 4.59
N LEU A 64 -12.18 -0.65 4.88
CA LEU A 64 -12.19 -2.08 4.57
C LEU A 64 -13.31 -2.82 5.31
N ALA A 65 -13.58 -2.47 6.55
CA ALA A 65 -14.69 -3.06 7.30
C ALA A 65 -16.05 -2.75 6.64
N ALA A 66 -16.20 -1.55 6.08
CA ALA A 66 -17.44 -1.14 5.41
C ALA A 66 -17.60 -1.72 4.01
N LEU A 67 -16.51 -1.77 3.22
CA LEU A 67 -16.58 -2.07 1.79
C LEU A 67 -16.07 -3.48 1.42
N ARG A 68 -15.14 -4.03 2.20
CA ARG A 68 -14.47 -5.33 1.96
C ARG A 68 -14.29 -6.11 3.27
N PRO A 69 -15.39 -6.45 3.99
CA PRO A 69 -15.31 -7.04 5.33
C PRO A 69 -14.52 -8.35 5.41
N SER A 70 -14.38 -9.08 4.31
CA SER A 70 -13.55 -10.29 4.22
C SER A 70 -12.06 -10.00 4.48
N LEU A 71 -11.59 -8.78 4.20
CA LEU A 71 -10.19 -8.37 4.41
C LEU A 71 -9.89 -7.89 5.85
N ARG A 72 -10.86 -7.94 6.76
CA ARG A 72 -10.70 -7.50 8.17
C ARG A 72 -9.60 -8.23 8.94
N ALA A 73 -9.26 -9.45 8.52
CA ALA A 73 -8.22 -10.26 9.15
C ALA A 73 -6.79 -9.88 8.73
N ILE A 74 -6.63 -8.96 7.77
CA ILE A 74 -5.31 -8.51 7.35
C ILE A 74 -4.75 -7.54 8.39
N LEU A 75 -3.62 -7.93 9.00
CA LEU A 75 -3.03 -7.21 10.13
C LEU A 75 -2.46 -5.85 9.75
N GLN A 76 -1.79 -5.76 8.58
CA GLN A 76 -1.26 -4.48 8.08
C GLN A 76 -1.57 -4.31 6.58
N PRO A 77 -2.80 -3.89 6.24
CA PRO A 77 -3.21 -3.71 4.84
C PRO A 77 -2.33 -2.72 4.08
N LEU A 78 -1.81 -1.70 4.76
CA LEU A 78 -0.93 -0.67 4.20
C LEU A 78 0.56 -0.97 4.44
N GLY A 79 0.94 -2.19 4.85
CA GLY A 79 2.34 -2.57 5.00
C GLY A 79 3.06 -2.53 3.65
N GLY A 80 4.14 -1.75 3.55
CA GLY A 80 4.92 -1.60 2.31
C GLY A 80 5.89 -2.76 2.07
N GLU A 81 6.13 -3.61 3.06
CA GLU A 81 6.92 -4.82 2.90
C GLU A 81 5.99 -5.95 2.46
N TYR A 82 6.12 -6.33 1.21
CA TYR A 82 5.35 -7.43 0.61
C TYR A 82 6.16 -8.13 -0.48
N ALA A 83 5.74 -9.32 -0.84
CA ALA A 83 6.21 -10.05 -2.00
C ALA A 83 5.00 -10.56 -2.78
N GLY A 84 5.12 -10.66 -4.09
CA GLY A 84 4.08 -11.22 -4.95
C GLY A 84 4.66 -12.09 -6.04
N THR A 85 3.86 -13.02 -6.55
CA THR A 85 4.26 -13.79 -7.73
C THR A 85 4.38 -12.86 -8.93
N ARG A 86 5.32 -13.14 -9.81
CA ARG A 86 5.53 -12.33 -11.02
C ARG A 86 4.27 -12.28 -11.88
N GLU A 87 3.61 -13.44 -12.02
CA GLU A 87 2.38 -13.57 -12.79
C GLU A 87 1.29 -12.62 -12.26
N PHE A 88 1.02 -12.64 -10.96
CA PHE A 88 0.07 -11.73 -10.33
C PHE A 88 0.47 -10.28 -10.53
N LEU A 89 1.70 -9.89 -10.15
CA LEU A 89 2.15 -8.50 -10.22
C LEU A 89 2.18 -7.95 -11.65
N ALA A 90 2.38 -8.81 -12.66
CA ALA A 90 2.32 -8.39 -14.06
C ALA A 90 0.89 -8.25 -14.60
N SER A 91 -0.09 -8.91 -13.97
CA SER A 91 -1.48 -8.98 -14.44
C SER A 91 -2.40 -7.89 -13.89
N VAL A 92 -1.98 -7.19 -12.83
CA VAL A 92 -2.81 -6.20 -12.14
C VAL A 92 -2.28 -4.78 -12.32
N PRO A 93 -3.19 -3.77 -12.30
CA PRO A 93 -2.76 -2.37 -12.34
C PRO A 93 -2.12 -1.94 -11.03
N PHE A 94 -1.19 -1.00 -11.09
CA PHE A 94 -0.53 -0.43 -9.92
C PHE A 94 -1.12 0.94 -9.59
N ALA A 95 -1.76 1.05 -8.45
CA ALA A 95 -2.28 2.32 -7.98
C ALA A 95 -1.16 3.33 -7.74
N ALA A 96 -1.44 4.60 -8.00
CA ALA A 96 -0.48 5.67 -7.79
C ALA A 96 -0.22 5.94 -6.29
N GLY A 97 0.98 6.40 -5.99
CA GLY A 97 1.37 6.88 -4.66
C GLY A 97 1.12 5.86 -3.56
N TYR A 98 0.46 6.30 -2.48
CA TYR A 98 0.18 5.48 -1.30
C TYR A 98 -1.01 4.51 -1.46
N GLY A 99 -1.59 4.42 -2.66
CA GLY A 99 -2.66 3.46 -2.96
C GLY A 99 -2.17 2.07 -3.33
N VAL A 100 -0.86 1.91 -3.62
CA VAL A 100 -0.32 0.65 -4.19
C VAL A 100 -0.57 -0.56 -3.30
N GLU A 101 -0.32 -0.47 -2.01
CA GLU A 101 -0.44 -1.60 -1.10
C GLU A 101 -1.89 -2.08 -0.93
N ILE A 102 -2.83 -1.13 -0.83
CA ILE A 102 -4.25 -1.46 -0.69
C ILE A 102 -4.86 -1.94 -2.01
N GLY A 103 -4.40 -1.38 -3.12
CA GLY A 103 -4.80 -1.83 -4.46
C GLY A 103 -4.41 -3.29 -4.69
N LEU A 104 -3.12 -3.63 -4.52
CA LEU A 104 -2.64 -5.00 -4.66
C LEU A 104 -3.34 -5.98 -3.71
N LEU A 105 -3.67 -5.56 -2.49
CA LEU A 105 -4.39 -6.39 -1.53
C LEU A 105 -5.79 -6.75 -2.03
N ILE A 106 -6.54 -5.75 -2.53
CA ILE A 106 -7.89 -5.96 -3.05
C ILE A 106 -7.84 -6.77 -4.34
N ASP A 107 -6.94 -6.45 -5.26
CA ASP A 107 -6.78 -7.17 -6.52
C ASP A 107 -6.44 -8.66 -6.28
N THR A 108 -5.60 -8.96 -5.27
CA THR A 108 -5.31 -10.36 -4.89
C THR A 108 -6.56 -11.05 -4.36
N TYR A 109 -7.32 -10.38 -3.51
CA TYR A 109 -8.54 -10.95 -2.96
C TYR A 109 -9.60 -11.19 -4.03
N ASP A 110 -9.76 -10.26 -4.96
CA ASP A 110 -10.76 -10.37 -6.03
C ASP A 110 -10.40 -11.50 -7.03
N LEU A 111 -9.11 -11.77 -7.26
CA LEU A 111 -8.64 -12.83 -8.16
C LEU A 111 -8.55 -14.21 -7.50
N TYR A 112 -8.08 -14.28 -6.26
CA TYR A 112 -7.67 -15.55 -5.62
C TYR A 112 -8.34 -15.79 -4.25
N GLY A 113 -9.16 -14.86 -3.78
CA GLY A 113 -9.76 -14.94 -2.43
C GLY A 113 -8.73 -14.76 -1.31
N LEU A 114 -9.13 -15.07 -0.08
CA LEU A 114 -8.24 -14.97 1.09
C LEU A 114 -7.07 -15.96 1.05
N SER A 115 -7.24 -17.12 0.42
CA SER A 115 -6.18 -18.11 0.27
C SER A 115 -5.00 -17.60 -0.57
N GLY A 116 -5.24 -16.64 -1.45
CA GLY A 116 -4.17 -15.98 -2.23
C GLY A 116 -3.28 -15.05 -1.43
N ILE A 117 -3.61 -14.76 -0.15
CA ILE A 117 -2.93 -13.77 0.68
C ILE A 117 -2.24 -14.44 1.87
N GLY A 118 -0.90 -14.42 1.88
CA GLY A 118 -0.10 -14.80 3.04
C GLY A 118 0.23 -13.61 3.94
N GLN A 119 0.46 -13.87 5.23
CA GLN A 119 0.91 -12.85 6.18
C GLN A 119 2.11 -13.35 6.98
N VAL A 120 3.16 -12.52 7.12
CA VAL A 120 4.38 -12.88 7.83
C VAL A 120 4.79 -11.82 8.84
N ASN A 121 5.24 -12.27 10.02
CA ASN A 121 5.73 -11.39 11.07
C ASN A 121 7.20 -11.02 10.82
N LEU A 122 7.48 -9.74 10.67
CA LEU A 122 8.85 -9.22 10.57
C LEU A 122 9.37 -8.62 11.91
N GLY A 123 8.65 -8.78 13.01
CA GLY A 123 9.10 -8.40 14.35
C GLY A 123 8.73 -6.97 14.74
N VAL A 124 9.72 -6.13 14.99
CA VAL A 124 9.54 -4.73 15.41
C VAL A 124 10.27 -3.82 14.43
N ARG A 125 9.63 -2.73 14.03
CA ARG A 125 10.23 -1.74 13.15
C ARG A 125 10.02 -0.33 13.67
N THR A 126 11.11 0.40 13.82
CA THR A 126 11.08 1.82 14.16
C THR A 126 10.75 2.64 12.91
N HIS A 127 9.79 3.54 13.04
CA HIS A 127 9.39 4.41 11.95
C HIS A 127 9.53 5.88 12.33
N ARG A 128 9.89 6.73 11.34
CA ARG A 128 9.81 8.18 11.51
C ARG A 128 8.33 8.59 11.49
N ASN A 129 7.90 9.37 12.49
CA ASN A 129 6.56 9.94 12.52
C ASN A 129 6.40 11.01 11.45
N ARG A 130 5.34 10.92 10.66
CA ARG A 130 4.97 11.96 9.71
C ARG A 130 3.99 12.95 10.35
N PRO A 131 4.05 14.25 10.00
CA PRO A 131 3.04 15.22 10.38
C PRO A 131 1.64 14.80 9.91
N ILE A 132 0.60 15.25 10.63
CA ILE A 132 -0.80 14.89 10.32
C ILE A 132 -1.19 15.32 8.91
N ILE A 133 -0.65 16.44 8.44
CA ILE A 133 -0.94 17.00 7.11
C ILE A 133 -0.49 16.06 5.99
N GLU A 134 0.71 15.45 6.13
CA GLU A 134 1.21 14.46 5.19
C GLU A 134 0.39 13.15 5.23
N LEU A 135 -0.11 12.79 6.42
CA LEU A 135 -0.98 11.62 6.59
C LEU A 135 -2.35 11.84 5.93
N GLY A 136 -2.84 13.09 5.87
CA GLY A 136 -4.05 13.44 5.15
C GLY A 136 -3.93 13.17 3.66
N VAL A 137 -2.84 13.62 3.04
CA VAL A 137 -2.54 13.35 1.62
C VAL A 137 -2.48 11.85 1.33
N MET A 138 -1.74 11.11 2.16
CA MET A 138 -1.67 9.64 2.10
C MET A 138 -3.06 9.01 2.20
N SER A 139 -3.86 9.45 3.16
CA SER A 139 -5.22 8.96 3.40
C SER A 139 -6.11 9.15 2.17
N ARG A 140 -6.06 10.33 1.55
CA ARG A 140 -6.86 10.65 0.36
C ARG A 140 -6.51 9.72 -0.83
N GLN A 141 -5.24 9.42 -1.05
CA GLN A 141 -4.82 8.48 -2.10
C GLN A 141 -5.31 7.05 -1.83
N ILE A 142 -5.23 6.59 -0.58
CA ILE A 142 -5.73 5.29 -0.16
C ILE A 142 -7.24 5.20 -0.35
N VAL A 143 -7.99 6.22 0.05
CA VAL A 143 -9.45 6.29 -0.13
C VAL A 143 -9.82 6.23 -1.60
N GLY A 144 -9.17 7.03 -2.46
CA GLY A 144 -9.43 7.02 -3.90
C GLY A 144 -9.18 5.66 -4.54
N THR A 145 -8.10 4.97 -4.14
CA THR A 145 -7.83 3.61 -4.61
C THR A 145 -8.89 2.61 -4.13
N LEU A 146 -9.28 2.68 -2.85
CA LEU A 146 -10.33 1.83 -2.28
C LEU A 146 -11.67 2.02 -3.01
N MET A 147 -12.09 3.28 -3.22
CA MET A 147 -13.32 3.59 -3.94
C MET A 147 -13.30 2.98 -5.34
N ARG A 148 -12.22 3.20 -6.10
CA ARG A 148 -12.07 2.68 -7.46
C ARG A 148 -12.14 1.16 -7.51
N ARG A 149 -11.41 0.45 -6.62
CA ARG A 149 -11.44 -1.02 -6.53
C ARG A 149 -12.81 -1.57 -6.08
N CYS A 150 -13.63 -0.73 -5.46
CA CYS A 150 -14.99 -1.08 -5.06
C CYS A 150 -16.07 -0.61 -6.06
N GLY A 151 -15.68 -0.03 -7.20
CA GLY A 151 -16.62 0.49 -8.20
C GLY A 151 -17.41 1.72 -7.72
N ILE A 152 -16.86 2.46 -6.76
CA ILE A 152 -17.44 3.69 -6.23
C ILE A 152 -16.81 4.88 -6.94
N GLU A 153 -17.63 5.79 -7.46
CA GLU A 153 -17.16 6.99 -8.14
C GLU A 153 -16.41 7.91 -7.16
N ASP A 154 -15.22 8.37 -7.57
CA ASP A 154 -14.43 9.38 -6.88
C ASP A 154 -14.54 10.71 -7.64
N SER A 155 -14.77 11.80 -6.94
CA SER A 155 -14.83 13.15 -7.54
C SER A 155 -13.54 13.56 -8.26
N GLY A 156 -12.42 12.89 -8.00
CA GLY A 156 -11.11 13.26 -8.50
C GLY A 156 -10.51 14.51 -7.85
N ALA A 157 -11.26 15.19 -6.98
CA ALA A 157 -10.81 16.41 -6.32
C ALA A 157 -9.58 16.15 -5.44
N GLY A 158 -8.68 17.14 -5.41
CA GLY A 158 -7.55 17.19 -4.48
C GLY A 158 -8.00 17.24 -3.02
N LEU A 159 -7.05 17.37 -2.12
CA LEU A 159 -7.31 17.48 -0.69
C LEU A 159 -7.03 18.91 -0.22
N THR A 160 -8.03 19.58 0.35
CA THR A 160 -7.85 20.84 1.05
C THR A 160 -7.75 20.60 2.55
N GLN A 161 -6.69 21.11 3.15
CA GLN A 161 -6.42 21.04 4.59
C GLN A 161 -6.21 22.48 5.11
N PHE A 162 -6.41 22.68 6.40
CA PHE A 162 -6.31 24.01 7.01
C PHE A 162 -5.23 24.03 8.08
N THR A 163 -4.39 25.06 8.07
CA THR A 163 -3.43 25.34 9.14
C THR A 163 -3.95 26.49 9.98
N ALA A 164 -3.99 26.31 11.29
CA ALA A 164 -4.34 27.40 12.23
C ALA A 164 -3.16 28.34 12.37
N GLU A 165 -3.41 29.65 12.20
CA GLU A 165 -2.43 30.70 12.36
C GLU A 165 -2.44 31.27 13.80
N PRO A 166 -1.36 31.94 14.26
CA PRO A 166 -1.29 32.50 15.60
C PRO A 166 -2.37 33.56 15.92
N ASP A 167 -2.91 34.20 14.89
CA ASP A 167 -3.99 35.19 15.02
C ASP A 167 -5.39 34.56 15.10
N GLY A 168 -5.49 33.24 15.07
CA GLY A 168 -6.75 32.49 15.11
C GLY A 168 -7.42 32.30 13.74
N THR A 169 -6.83 32.77 12.67
CA THR A 169 -7.30 32.48 11.30
C THR A 169 -6.88 31.11 10.82
N PHE A 170 -7.45 30.67 9.69
CA PHE A 170 -7.11 29.38 9.07
C PHE A 170 -6.68 29.59 7.62
N THR A 171 -5.48 29.12 7.30
CA THR A 171 -4.97 29.16 5.93
C THR A 171 -5.24 27.83 5.24
N PRO A 172 -5.98 27.82 4.09
CA PRO A 172 -6.22 26.60 3.32
C PRO A 172 -4.97 26.23 2.50
N HIS A 173 -4.70 24.92 2.45
CA HIS A 173 -3.67 24.32 1.60
C HIS A 173 -4.32 23.22 0.77
N THR A 174 -4.39 23.39 -0.55
CA THR A 174 -4.91 22.38 -1.46
C THR A 174 -3.76 21.65 -2.12
N THR A 175 -3.81 20.31 -2.08
CA THR A 175 -2.86 19.41 -2.74
C THR A 175 -3.59 18.67 -3.83
N ASP A 176 -3.17 18.85 -5.08
CA ASP A 176 -3.63 18.04 -6.19
C ASP A 176 -3.03 16.64 -6.10
N LEU A 177 -3.84 15.64 -6.42
CA LEU A 177 -3.46 14.25 -6.28
C LEU A 177 -3.60 13.51 -7.61
N TYR A 178 -2.53 12.83 -7.98
CA TYR A 178 -2.60 11.88 -9.07
C TYR A 178 -3.15 10.55 -8.54
N LEU A 179 -4.32 10.16 -9.06
CA LEU A 179 -5.04 8.96 -8.60
C LEU A 179 -5.10 7.85 -9.66
N GLU A 180 -4.65 8.09 -10.88
CA GLU A 180 -4.71 7.11 -11.95
C GLU A 180 -3.75 5.94 -11.72
N ASP A 181 -4.23 4.75 -12.05
CA ASP A 181 -3.42 3.54 -11.98
C ASP A 181 -2.48 3.45 -13.18
N ARG A 182 -1.30 2.88 -12.97
CA ARG A 182 -0.47 2.40 -14.06
C ARG A 182 -1.07 1.09 -14.60
N PRO A 183 -1.14 0.90 -15.92
CA PRO A 183 -1.70 -0.31 -16.49
C PRO A 183 -0.89 -1.56 -16.10
N PRO A 184 -1.49 -2.75 -16.15
CA PRO A 184 -0.77 -4.00 -15.93
C PRO A 184 0.45 -4.12 -16.85
N MET A 185 1.57 -4.60 -16.31
CA MET A 185 2.83 -4.69 -17.07
C MET A 185 2.72 -5.59 -18.29
N ASN A 186 1.90 -6.64 -18.24
CA ASN A 186 1.68 -7.56 -19.37
C ASN A 186 0.87 -6.94 -20.53
N THR A 187 0.26 -5.76 -20.31
CA THR A 187 -0.45 -5.01 -21.38
C THR A 187 0.43 -3.98 -22.06
N ILE A 188 1.60 -3.69 -21.49
CA ILE A 188 2.59 -2.80 -22.12
C ILE A 188 3.33 -3.61 -23.15
N ARG A 189 3.06 -3.34 -24.45
CA ARG A 189 3.83 -3.93 -25.55
C ARG A 189 5.25 -3.39 -25.45
N GLY A 190 6.23 -4.27 -25.31
CA GLY A 190 7.61 -3.88 -25.52
C GLY A 190 7.77 -3.43 -26.98
N ASP A 191 8.43 -2.29 -27.20
CA ASP A 191 8.81 -1.80 -28.52
C ASP A 191 9.93 -2.67 -29.15
N ASP A 192 9.80 -4.00 -29.09
CA ASP A 192 10.73 -4.94 -29.73
C ASP A 192 10.46 -5.13 -31.24
N ALA A 193 9.60 -4.27 -31.82
CA ALA A 193 9.27 -4.37 -33.26
C ALA A 193 10.22 -3.57 -34.19
N THR A 194 11.28 -2.94 -33.69
CA THR A 194 12.17 -2.11 -34.51
C THR A 194 13.50 -2.76 -34.92
N ALA A 195 13.77 -3.99 -34.51
CA ALA A 195 15.03 -4.68 -34.87
C ALA A 195 14.95 -5.48 -36.18
N GLU A 196 13.76 -5.84 -36.65
CA GLU A 196 13.62 -6.61 -37.92
C GLU A 196 13.38 -5.74 -39.18
N GLU A 197 12.96 -4.49 -39.04
CA GLU A 197 12.78 -3.59 -40.22
C GLU A 197 14.06 -2.87 -40.70
N MET A 198 15.15 -2.94 -39.93
CA MET A 198 16.45 -2.37 -40.36
C MET A 198 17.41 -3.38 -41.01
N ALA A 199 16.97 -4.63 -41.24
CA ALA A 199 17.80 -5.69 -41.82
C ALA A 199 17.28 -6.20 -43.19
N SER A 200 16.39 -5.46 -43.85
CA SER A 200 15.96 -5.77 -45.24
C SER A 200 16.34 -4.69 -46.23
#